data_22e97a8d94c95c3dd737fbe916cb278d
#
_entry.id   22e97a8d94c95c3dd737fbe916cb278d
#
_cell.length_a   1.000
_cell.length_b   1.000
_cell.length_c   1.000
_cell.angle_alpha   90.00
_cell.angle_beta   90.00
_cell.angle_gamma   90.00
#
_symmetry.space_group_name_H-M   'P 1'
#
loop_
_entity.id
_entity.type
_entity.pdbx_description
1 polymer ?
#
loop_
_entity_poly.entity_id
_entity_poly.type
_entity_poly.pdbx_seq_one_letter_code
_entity_poly.pdbx_strand_id
1 'polypeptide(L)'
;KGSLESFNKKTQSFLSSGNIQAAVAECDKQQGSVANVIKSGLKKYSEVEVDTNLDVEQSIVAIQKDIEEATALEMPMLEQNLTIIATLVSVGTLTGLLGTVTGMIKAFGGLANSGAPDQAALATGISEALINTATGIGTSTLAIIMYNILTSKIDKLTYAIDEAGFSIIQTYASTHK
;
A
#
# COMPACT_ATOMS: atom_id res chain seq x y z
N LYS A 1 -2.46 14.84 -12.80
CA LYS A 1 -3.06 13.65 -12.19
C LYS A 1 -4.35 14.11 -11.54
N GLY A 2 -5.49 13.78 -12.16
CA GLY A 2 -6.81 14.06 -11.62
C GLY A 2 -7.04 13.34 -10.30
N SER A 3 -7.95 13.83 -9.47
CA SER A 3 -8.35 13.14 -8.26
C SER A 3 -8.96 11.78 -8.64
N LEU A 4 -8.71 10.75 -7.85
CA LEU A 4 -9.23 9.40 -8.07
C LEU A 4 -10.77 9.40 -8.21
N GLU A 5 -11.44 10.25 -7.44
CA GLU A 5 -12.88 10.46 -7.52
C GLU A 5 -13.32 11.02 -8.88
N SER A 6 -12.55 11.97 -9.45
CA SER A 6 -12.82 12.53 -10.77
C SER A 6 -12.66 11.47 -11.86
N PHE A 7 -11.67 10.61 -11.73
CA PHE A 7 -11.45 9.49 -12.64
C PHE A 7 -12.60 8.47 -12.58
N ASN A 8 -12.98 8.03 -11.38
CA ASN A 8 -14.09 7.09 -11.20
C ASN A 8 -15.40 7.66 -11.75
N LYS A 9 -15.72 8.93 -11.47
CA LYS A 9 -16.92 9.59 -12.01
C LYS A 9 -16.94 9.66 -13.54
N LYS A 10 -15.80 9.95 -14.16
CA LYS A 10 -15.69 9.97 -15.63
C LYS A 10 -15.85 8.58 -16.23
N THR A 11 -15.18 7.59 -15.67
CA THR A 11 -15.28 6.19 -16.11
C THR A 11 -16.73 5.71 -16.00
N GLN A 12 -17.41 6.01 -14.90
CA GLN A 12 -18.81 5.68 -14.68
C GLN A 12 -19.75 6.41 -15.67
N SER A 13 -19.46 7.67 -16.00
CA SER A 13 -20.20 8.43 -17.01
C SER A 13 -20.05 7.83 -18.40
N PHE A 14 -18.85 7.37 -18.79
CA PHE A 14 -18.63 6.70 -20.06
C PHE A 14 -19.30 5.33 -20.12
N LEU A 15 -19.28 4.57 -19.02
CA LEU A 15 -20.00 3.30 -18.89
C LEU A 15 -21.50 3.49 -19.06
N SER A 16 -22.12 4.45 -18.36
CA SER A 16 -23.56 4.71 -18.45
C SER A 16 -24.00 5.23 -19.83
N SER A 17 -23.09 5.82 -20.61
CA SER A 17 -23.34 6.22 -22.00
C SER A 17 -23.04 5.11 -23.02
N GLY A 18 -22.63 3.92 -22.60
CA GLY A 18 -22.27 2.80 -23.47
C GLY A 18 -20.95 2.98 -24.24
N ASN A 19 -20.14 4.00 -23.89
CA ASN A 19 -18.89 4.29 -24.59
C ASN A 19 -17.69 3.67 -23.88
N ILE A 20 -17.56 2.34 -23.99
CA ILE A 20 -16.50 1.56 -23.33
C ILE A 20 -15.11 1.95 -23.83
N GLN A 21 -14.96 2.26 -25.11
CA GLN A 21 -13.67 2.67 -25.67
C GLN A 21 -13.18 3.99 -25.08
N ALA A 22 -14.07 4.96 -24.82
CA ALA A 22 -13.72 6.20 -24.16
C ALA A 22 -13.31 5.97 -22.70
N ALA A 23 -13.97 5.03 -22.00
CA ALA A 23 -13.59 4.63 -20.65
C ALA A 23 -12.19 4.01 -20.62
N VAL A 24 -11.86 3.11 -21.55
CA VAL A 24 -10.51 2.51 -21.69
C VAL A 24 -9.46 3.59 -22.00
N ALA A 25 -9.75 4.53 -22.89
CA ALA A 25 -8.84 5.62 -23.21
C ALA A 25 -8.59 6.56 -22.02
N GLU A 26 -9.57 6.76 -21.14
CA GLU A 26 -9.38 7.53 -19.89
C GLU A 26 -8.49 6.76 -18.90
N CYS A 27 -8.59 5.43 -18.84
CA CYS A 27 -7.67 4.60 -18.05
C CYS A 27 -6.22 4.74 -18.55
N ASP A 28 -5.99 4.77 -19.86
CA ASP A 28 -4.66 4.96 -20.46
C ASP A 28 -4.05 6.33 -20.14
N LYS A 29 -4.88 7.37 -19.97
CA LYS A 29 -4.43 8.70 -19.55
C LYS A 29 -4.12 8.77 -18.07
N GLN A 30 -4.95 8.12 -17.25
CA GLN A 30 -4.80 8.15 -15.78
C GLN A 30 -3.55 7.40 -15.34
N GLN A 31 -3.30 6.23 -15.88
CA GLN A 31 -2.22 5.30 -15.53
C GLN A 31 -2.20 4.91 -14.03
N GLY A 32 -1.53 3.83 -13.70
CA GLY A 32 -1.40 3.31 -12.34
C GLY A 32 -2.33 2.13 -12.07
N SER A 33 -2.15 1.48 -10.92
CA SER A 33 -2.78 0.20 -10.58
C SER A 33 -4.31 0.22 -10.68
N VAL A 34 -4.97 1.27 -10.18
CA VAL A 34 -6.43 1.40 -10.29
C VAL A 34 -6.88 1.44 -11.76
N ALA A 35 -6.20 2.23 -12.59
CA ALA A 35 -6.52 2.33 -14.00
C ALA A 35 -6.26 1.02 -14.76
N ASN A 36 -5.22 0.28 -14.39
CA ASN A 36 -4.90 -1.01 -14.99
C ASN A 36 -5.98 -2.05 -14.71
N VAL A 37 -6.44 -2.15 -13.46
CA VAL A 37 -7.51 -3.09 -13.08
C VAL A 37 -8.83 -2.72 -13.76
N ILE A 38 -9.23 -1.46 -13.74
CA ILE A 38 -10.46 -1.00 -14.40
C ILE A 38 -10.38 -1.25 -15.90
N LYS A 39 -9.23 -1.00 -16.53
CA LYS A 39 -9.00 -1.27 -17.95
C LYS A 39 -9.12 -2.76 -18.28
N SER A 40 -8.64 -3.66 -17.42
CA SER A 40 -8.81 -5.11 -17.59
C SER A 40 -10.29 -5.48 -17.60
N GLY A 41 -11.04 -5.06 -16.59
CA GLY A 41 -12.48 -5.31 -16.51
C GLY A 41 -13.27 -4.74 -17.70
N LEU A 42 -12.91 -3.53 -18.20
CA LEU A 42 -13.54 -2.93 -19.38
C LEU A 42 -13.22 -3.67 -20.67
N LYS A 43 -12.01 -4.17 -20.81
CA LYS A 43 -11.64 -5.02 -21.95
C LYS A 43 -12.44 -6.32 -21.94
N LYS A 44 -12.52 -6.96 -20.76
CA LYS A 44 -13.31 -8.18 -20.61
C LYS A 44 -14.78 -7.95 -20.90
N TYR A 45 -15.33 -6.83 -20.46
CA TYR A 45 -16.69 -6.40 -20.83
C TYR A 45 -16.88 -6.40 -22.36
N SER A 46 -15.97 -5.75 -23.11
CA SER A 46 -16.06 -5.70 -24.57
C SER A 46 -15.89 -7.07 -25.22
N GLU A 47 -15.08 -7.95 -24.66
CA GLU A 47 -14.89 -9.31 -25.18
C GLU A 47 -16.16 -10.15 -25.04
N VAL A 48 -16.75 -10.17 -23.84
CA VAL A 48 -17.97 -10.95 -23.58
C VAL A 48 -19.21 -10.39 -24.28
N GLU A 49 -19.22 -9.10 -24.61
CA GLU A 49 -20.31 -8.48 -25.39
C GLU A 49 -20.37 -9.00 -26.83
N VAL A 50 -19.24 -9.41 -27.38
CA VAL A 50 -19.14 -9.97 -28.75
C VAL A 50 -19.28 -11.50 -28.75
N ASP A 51 -19.06 -12.15 -27.61
CA ASP A 51 -19.14 -13.62 -27.52
C ASP A 51 -20.57 -14.10 -27.31
N THR A 52 -21.17 -14.59 -28.38
CA THR A 52 -22.55 -15.12 -28.38
C THR A 52 -22.71 -16.49 -27.69
N ASN A 53 -21.63 -17.12 -27.25
CA ASN A 53 -21.66 -18.45 -26.61
C ASN A 53 -21.89 -18.35 -25.09
N LEU A 54 -21.70 -17.17 -24.47
CA LEU A 54 -21.86 -16.96 -23.06
C LEU A 54 -23.25 -16.40 -22.77
N ASP A 55 -23.91 -16.90 -21.72
CA ASP A 55 -25.09 -16.25 -21.18
C ASP A 55 -24.69 -15.04 -20.32
N VAL A 56 -25.68 -14.22 -19.94
CA VAL A 56 -25.44 -12.99 -19.18
C VAL A 56 -24.79 -13.29 -17.83
N GLU A 57 -25.18 -14.37 -17.18
CA GLU A 57 -24.65 -14.75 -15.87
C GLU A 57 -23.18 -15.20 -15.98
N GLN A 58 -22.86 -16.00 -16.99
CA GLN A 58 -21.48 -16.42 -17.29
C GLN A 58 -20.59 -15.23 -17.65
N SER A 59 -21.11 -14.28 -18.41
CA SER A 59 -20.41 -13.04 -18.77
C SER A 59 -20.09 -12.19 -17.55
N ILE A 60 -21.03 -12.04 -16.62
CA ILE A 60 -20.82 -11.32 -15.35
C ILE A 60 -19.72 -11.99 -14.54
N VAL A 61 -19.75 -13.30 -14.39
CA VAL A 61 -18.72 -14.06 -13.66
C VAL A 61 -17.36 -13.90 -14.33
N ALA A 62 -17.31 -13.91 -15.67
CA ALA A 62 -16.06 -13.71 -16.41
C ALA A 62 -15.45 -12.32 -16.19
N ILE A 63 -16.27 -11.26 -16.21
CA ILE A 63 -15.84 -9.88 -15.94
C ILE A 63 -15.34 -9.76 -14.49
N GLN A 64 -16.08 -10.30 -13.53
CA GLN A 64 -15.72 -10.27 -12.12
C GLN A 64 -14.38 -10.96 -11.89
N LYS A 65 -14.21 -12.15 -12.45
CA LYS A 65 -12.97 -12.93 -12.33
C LYS A 65 -11.76 -12.18 -12.89
N ASP A 66 -11.90 -11.54 -14.04
CA ASP A 66 -10.83 -10.76 -14.66
C ASP A 66 -10.41 -9.55 -13.80
N ILE A 67 -11.39 -8.86 -13.19
CA ILE A 67 -11.14 -7.76 -12.24
C ILE A 67 -10.43 -8.29 -11.00
N GLU A 68 -10.85 -9.42 -10.44
CA GLU A 68 -10.22 -10.06 -9.27
C GLU A 68 -8.77 -10.48 -9.59
N GLU A 69 -8.54 -11.11 -10.73
CA GLU A 69 -7.20 -11.51 -11.18
C GLU A 69 -6.28 -10.30 -11.40
N ALA A 70 -6.77 -9.26 -12.06
CA ALA A 70 -6.02 -8.01 -12.25
C ALA A 70 -5.71 -7.32 -10.93
N THR A 71 -6.65 -7.31 -9.98
CA THR A 71 -6.44 -6.77 -8.63
C THR A 71 -5.38 -7.57 -7.89
N ALA A 72 -5.44 -8.91 -7.94
CA ALA A 72 -4.47 -9.78 -7.29
C ALA A 72 -3.03 -9.59 -7.84
N LEU A 73 -2.87 -9.16 -9.07
CA LEU A 73 -1.56 -8.85 -9.67
C LEU A 73 -1.05 -7.44 -9.29
N GLU A 74 -1.94 -6.46 -9.18
CA GLU A 74 -1.56 -5.07 -8.90
C GLU A 74 -1.33 -4.78 -7.40
N MET A 75 -2.09 -5.43 -6.50
CA MET A 75 -2.02 -5.19 -5.06
C MET A 75 -0.63 -5.43 -4.46
N PRO A 76 0.07 -6.54 -4.77
CA PRO A 76 1.42 -6.77 -4.23
C PRO A 76 2.42 -5.69 -4.62
N MET A 77 2.25 -5.07 -5.80
CA MET A 77 3.11 -3.97 -6.26
C MET A 77 2.92 -2.70 -5.42
N LEU A 78 1.71 -2.46 -4.92
CA LEU A 78 1.42 -1.34 -4.03
C LEU A 78 1.94 -1.57 -2.61
N GLU A 79 1.90 -2.81 -2.14
CA GLU A 79 2.22 -3.18 -0.77
C GLU A 79 3.70 -3.53 -0.54
N GLN A 80 4.48 -3.84 -1.59
CA GLN A 80 5.84 -4.35 -1.48
C GLN A 80 6.76 -3.50 -0.58
N ASN A 81 6.62 -2.18 -0.61
CA ASN A 81 7.45 -1.27 0.17
C ASN A 81 6.94 -1.07 1.62
N LEU A 82 5.69 -1.44 1.92
CA LEU A 82 5.15 -1.37 3.27
C LEU A 82 5.84 -2.33 4.22
N THR A 83 6.21 -3.51 3.74
CA THR A 83 6.95 -4.52 4.51
C THR A 83 8.30 -3.98 5.00
N ILE A 84 9.00 -3.21 4.16
CA ILE A 84 10.27 -2.58 4.52
C ILE A 84 10.05 -1.56 5.65
N ILE A 85 9.03 -0.71 5.53
CA ILE A 85 8.71 0.30 6.54
C ILE A 85 8.29 -0.37 7.85
N ALA A 86 7.46 -1.41 7.80
CA ALA A 86 7.07 -2.19 8.97
C ALA A 86 8.30 -2.82 9.68
N THR A 87 9.25 -3.34 8.91
CA THR A 87 10.50 -3.87 9.44
C THR A 87 11.33 -2.79 10.13
N LEU A 88 11.39 -1.57 9.57
CA LEU A 88 12.12 -0.44 10.17
C LEU A 88 11.57 -0.06 11.55
N VAL A 89 10.29 -0.25 11.82
CA VAL A 89 9.69 -0.02 13.15
C VAL A 89 10.37 -0.90 14.20
N SER A 90 10.51 -2.19 13.93
CA SER A 90 11.13 -3.14 14.86
C SER A 90 12.65 -2.96 14.92
N VAL A 91 13.30 -2.85 13.78
CA VAL A 91 14.76 -2.69 13.67
C VAL A 91 15.24 -1.41 14.36
N GLY A 92 14.50 -0.30 14.20
CA GLY A 92 14.82 0.97 14.85
C GLY A 92 14.86 0.84 16.37
N THR A 93 13.81 0.26 16.97
CA THR A 93 13.73 0.03 18.40
C THR A 93 14.85 -0.92 18.90
N LEU A 94 15.06 -2.04 18.20
CA LEU A 94 16.07 -3.03 18.57
C LEU A 94 17.48 -2.47 18.45
N THR A 95 17.76 -1.64 17.45
CA THR A 95 19.05 -0.97 17.28
C THR A 95 19.29 0.05 18.40
N GLY A 96 18.26 0.80 18.80
CA GLY A 96 18.32 1.69 19.97
C GLY A 96 18.62 0.92 21.26
N LEU A 97 17.96 -0.22 21.47
CA LEU A 97 18.22 -1.09 22.64
C LEU A 97 19.64 -1.68 22.63
N LEU A 98 20.14 -2.09 21.45
CA LEU A 98 21.51 -2.55 21.30
C LEU A 98 22.51 -1.44 21.67
N GLY A 99 22.18 -0.19 21.32
CA GLY A 99 22.97 0.99 21.72
C GLY A 99 23.05 1.17 23.23
N THR A 100 21.96 0.92 23.98
CA THR A 100 22.01 0.93 25.47
C THR A 100 22.93 -0.14 26.02
N VAL A 101 22.80 -1.36 25.53
CA VAL A 101 23.63 -2.49 26.01
C VAL A 101 25.11 -2.19 25.77
N THR A 102 25.48 -1.75 24.56
CA THR A 102 26.87 -1.43 24.22
C THR A 102 27.42 -0.22 25.01
N GLY A 103 26.58 0.81 25.22
CA GLY A 103 26.96 1.97 26.04
C GLY A 103 27.19 1.62 27.49
N MET A 104 26.33 0.77 28.07
CA MET A 104 26.48 0.30 29.44
C MET A 104 27.72 -0.60 29.59
N ILE A 105 28.00 -1.50 28.63
CA ILE A 105 29.25 -2.32 28.66
C ILE A 105 30.47 -1.44 28.68
N LYS A 106 30.53 -0.39 27.86
CA LYS A 106 31.65 0.57 27.85
C LYS A 106 31.79 1.32 29.18
N ALA A 107 30.66 1.80 29.73
CA ALA A 107 30.64 2.53 30.99
C ALA A 107 31.19 1.71 32.15
N PHE A 108 30.75 0.46 32.31
CA PHE A 108 31.21 -0.43 33.35
C PHE A 108 32.61 -1.03 33.08
N GLY A 109 32.95 -1.25 31.81
CA GLY A 109 34.28 -1.72 31.41
C GLY A 109 35.39 -0.72 31.76
N GLY A 110 35.14 0.58 31.65
CA GLY A 110 36.00 1.66 32.09
C GLY A 110 36.24 1.61 33.60
N LEU A 111 35.18 1.34 34.36
CA LEU A 111 35.25 1.26 35.84
C LEU A 111 36.15 0.08 36.31
N ALA A 112 36.03 -1.05 35.63
CA ALA A 112 36.80 -2.26 36.00
C ALA A 112 38.31 -2.14 35.76
N ASN A 113 38.73 -1.33 34.79
CA ASN A 113 40.15 -1.23 34.39
C ASN A 113 40.93 -0.10 35.08
N SER A 114 40.26 0.88 35.70
CA SER A 114 40.87 2.12 36.16
C SER A 114 41.34 2.08 37.63
N GLY A 115 41.04 1.04 38.41
CA GLY A 115 41.41 0.91 39.83
C GLY A 115 40.82 1.99 40.76
N ALA A 116 40.22 3.04 40.20
CA ALA A 116 39.44 4.07 40.87
C ALA A 116 38.21 4.38 40.02
N PRO A 117 37.03 4.65 40.66
CA PRO A 117 35.79 4.92 39.91
C PRO A 117 35.89 6.27 39.17
N ASP A 118 35.99 6.23 37.85
CA ASP A 118 35.80 7.42 37.01
C ASP A 118 34.30 7.69 36.83
N GLN A 119 33.73 8.48 37.73
CA GLN A 119 32.31 8.84 37.70
C GLN A 119 31.93 9.61 36.45
N ALA A 120 32.83 10.38 35.84
CA ALA A 120 32.57 11.14 34.63
C ALA A 120 32.46 10.22 33.42
N ALA A 121 33.34 9.22 33.28
CA ALA A 121 33.29 8.22 32.24
C ALA A 121 32.02 7.37 32.34
N LEU A 122 31.60 6.97 33.54
CA LEU A 122 30.36 6.25 33.80
C LEU A 122 29.12 7.07 33.39
N ALA A 123 29.03 8.33 33.80
CA ALA A 123 27.94 9.22 33.48
C ALA A 123 27.83 9.46 31.96
N THR A 124 28.96 9.61 31.29
CA THR A 124 29.02 9.77 29.84
C THR A 124 28.50 8.52 29.13
N GLY A 125 28.95 7.33 29.50
CA GLY A 125 28.50 6.07 28.89
C GLY A 125 27.01 5.80 29.11
N ILE A 126 26.44 6.15 30.27
CA ILE A 126 24.99 6.08 30.54
C ILE A 126 24.25 7.07 29.67
N SER A 127 24.73 8.31 29.55
CA SER A 127 24.11 9.34 28.73
C SER A 127 24.06 8.93 27.26
N GLU A 128 25.15 8.42 26.70
CA GLU A 128 25.22 7.90 25.34
C GLU A 128 24.21 6.74 25.11
N ALA A 129 24.10 5.82 26.06
CA ALA A 129 23.17 4.72 26.03
C ALA A 129 21.72 5.19 25.94
N LEU A 130 21.37 6.17 26.77
CA LEU A 130 19.99 6.75 26.77
C LEU A 130 19.67 7.49 25.45
N ILE A 131 20.63 8.23 24.91
CA ILE A 131 20.47 8.92 23.61
C ILE A 131 20.22 7.91 22.48
N ASN A 132 20.96 6.80 22.47
CA ASN A 132 20.78 5.75 21.47
C ASN A 132 19.37 5.15 21.52
N THR A 133 18.85 4.88 22.71
CA THR A 133 17.47 4.40 22.87
C THR A 133 16.45 5.44 22.46
N ALA A 134 16.61 6.69 22.84
CA ALA A 134 15.70 7.76 22.44
C ALA A 134 15.66 7.93 20.91
N THR A 135 16.81 7.83 20.24
CA THR A 135 16.90 7.89 18.78
C THR A 135 16.23 6.68 18.13
N GLY A 136 16.42 5.47 18.66
CA GLY A 136 15.77 4.26 18.18
C GLY A 136 14.24 4.34 18.28
N ILE A 137 13.72 4.80 19.41
CA ILE A 137 12.28 5.00 19.63
C ILE A 137 11.74 6.08 18.66
N GLY A 138 12.45 7.19 18.51
CA GLY A 138 12.06 8.27 17.60
C GLY A 138 11.96 7.78 16.16
N THR A 139 12.95 7.04 15.69
CA THR A 139 12.96 6.44 14.34
C THR A 139 11.77 5.51 14.13
N SER A 140 11.52 4.60 15.08
CA SER A 140 10.39 3.65 15.02
C SER A 140 9.04 4.36 15.05
N THR A 141 8.91 5.43 15.84
CA THR A 141 7.68 6.23 15.88
C THR A 141 7.38 6.89 14.53
N LEU A 142 8.38 7.47 13.88
CA LEU A 142 8.20 8.04 12.54
C LEU A 142 7.85 6.96 11.51
N ALA A 143 8.52 5.82 11.56
CA ALA A 143 8.28 4.71 10.64
C ALA A 143 6.83 4.19 10.75
N ILE A 144 6.29 3.98 11.97
CA ILE A 144 4.93 3.48 12.16
C ILE A 144 3.87 4.51 11.72
N ILE A 145 4.11 5.81 11.92
CA ILE A 145 3.23 6.86 11.43
C ILE A 145 3.17 6.83 9.90
N MET A 146 4.32 6.75 9.25
CA MET A 146 4.39 6.68 7.78
C MET A 146 3.77 5.40 7.23
N TYR A 147 3.98 4.26 7.89
CA TYR A 147 3.34 3.01 7.56
C TYR A 147 1.81 3.14 7.55
N ASN A 148 1.23 3.66 8.61
CA ASN A 148 -0.23 3.83 8.73
C ASN A 148 -0.80 4.80 7.68
N ILE A 149 -0.09 5.89 7.38
CA ILE A 149 -0.50 6.83 6.33
C ILE A 149 -0.50 6.17 4.95
N LEU A 150 0.53 5.38 4.64
CA LEU A 150 0.63 4.71 3.35
C LEU A 150 -0.38 3.58 3.21
N THR A 151 -0.58 2.77 4.25
CA THR A 151 -1.61 1.72 4.29
C THR A 151 -2.99 2.32 4.04
N SER A 152 -3.36 3.39 4.76
CA SER A 152 -4.64 4.07 4.54
C SER A 152 -4.82 4.63 3.12
N LYS A 153 -3.73 4.98 2.44
CA LYS A 153 -3.82 5.39 1.02
C LYS A 153 -4.05 4.19 0.10
N ILE A 154 -3.42 3.06 0.38
CA ILE A 154 -3.62 1.83 -0.39
C ILE A 154 -5.04 1.33 -0.19
N ASP A 155 -5.58 1.32 1.03
CA ASP A 155 -6.97 0.96 1.32
C ASP A 155 -7.96 1.79 0.50
N LYS A 156 -7.71 3.10 0.35
CA LYS A 156 -8.53 3.97 -0.50
C LYS A 156 -8.44 3.61 -1.99
N LEU A 157 -7.28 3.16 -2.46
CA LEU A 157 -7.12 2.70 -3.84
C LEU A 157 -7.87 1.39 -4.06
N THR A 158 -7.80 0.46 -3.11
CA THR A 158 -8.54 -0.82 -3.16
C THR A 158 -10.04 -0.57 -3.19
N TYR A 159 -10.54 0.29 -2.29
CA TYR A 159 -11.95 0.67 -2.29
C TYR A 159 -12.41 1.27 -3.63
N ALA A 160 -11.56 2.11 -4.25
CA ALA A 160 -11.89 2.70 -5.55
C ALA A 160 -11.91 1.65 -6.68
N ILE A 161 -11.09 0.61 -6.59
CA ILE A 161 -11.11 -0.55 -7.50
C ILE A 161 -12.43 -1.31 -7.35
N ASP A 162 -12.81 -1.64 -6.11
CA ASP A 162 -14.02 -2.38 -5.81
C ASP A 162 -15.28 -1.63 -6.27
N GLU A 163 -15.35 -0.32 -6.00
CA GLU A 163 -16.44 0.55 -6.45
C GLU A 163 -16.57 0.57 -7.97
N ALA A 164 -15.45 0.73 -8.68
CA ALA A 164 -15.45 0.75 -10.14
C ALA A 164 -15.76 -0.63 -10.71
N GLY A 165 -15.24 -1.71 -10.14
CA GLY A 165 -15.54 -3.09 -10.53
C GLY A 165 -17.03 -3.41 -10.40
N PHE A 166 -17.62 -3.05 -9.26
CA PHE A 166 -19.06 -3.18 -9.05
C PHE A 166 -19.87 -2.40 -10.07
N SER A 167 -19.47 -1.17 -10.40
CA SER A 167 -20.13 -0.34 -11.40
C SER A 167 -20.09 -0.96 -12.80
N ILE A 168 -18.96 -1.57 -13.20
CA ILE A 168 -18.80 -2.27 -14.48
C ILE A 168 -19.77 -3.45 -14.55
N ILE A 169 -19.79 -4.31 -13.54
CA ILE A 169 -20.65 -5.49 -13.46
C ILE A 169 -22.12 -5.10 -13.48
N GLN A 170 -22.52 -4.10 -12.69
CA GLN A 170 -23.89 -3.63 -12.63
C GLN A 170 -24.36 -3.05 -13.95
N THR A 171 -23.50 -2.30 -14.65
CA THR A 171 -23.81 -1.74 -15.95
C THR A 171 -24.04 -2.86 -16.97
N TYR A 172 -23.17 -3.88 -17.00
CA TYR A 172 -23.35 -5.04 -17.87
C TYR A 172 -24.69 -5.74 -17.61
N ALA A 173 -24.98 -6.05 -16.35
CA ALA A 173 -26.21 -6.72 -15.93
C ALA A 173 -27.48 -5.92 -16.28
N SER A 174 -27.41 -4.59 -16.28
CA SER A 174 -28.57 -3.73 -16.62
C SER A 174 -28.80 -3.58 -18.10
N THR A 175 -27.75 -3.67 -18.91
CA THR A 175 -27.81 -3.49 -20.38
C THR A 175 -28.23 -4.77 -21.11
N HIS A 176 -27.97 -5.94 -20.51
CA HIS A 176 -28.18 -7.25 -21.13
C HIS A 176 -29.27 -8.07 -20.41
N LYS A 177 -30.32 -7.42 -19.95
CA LYS A 177 -31.50 -8.08 -19.34
C LYS A 177 -32.34 -8.80 -20.33
#